data_b05ded53ebfaa38dd8f74257440acc7a
#
_entry.id   b05ded53ebfaa38dd8f74257440acc7a
#
_cell.length_a   1.000
_cell.length_b   1.000
_cell.length_c   1.000
_cell.angle_alpha   90.00
_cell.angle_beta   90.00
_cell.angle_gamma   90.00
#
_symmetry.space_group_name_H-M   'P 1'
#
loop_
_entity.id
_entity.type
_entity.pdbx_description
1 polymer ?
#
loop_
_entity_poly.entity_id
_entity_poly.type
_entity_poly.pdbx_seq_one_letter_code
_entity_poly.pdbx_strand_id
1 'polypeptide(L)'
;MNITDALLGEHGVFHLLVEQLDDALGRCKTLLELRAAAEPLAIALLGHARIEEEALFQPYEAQTGSLGPLTCLRHEHQQMDQGLRALFRITDFAAMQAQVTKMLDLTRRHLAREEAVMFAAARQALAAGQLEQLGIQWAQFRSVALPEASTVSKPAA
;
A
#
# COMPACT_ATOMS: atom_id res chain seq x y z
N MET A 1 5.71 -10.06 14.00
CA MET A 1 5.01 -9.61 12.78
C MET A 1 6.07 -9.18 11.77
N ASN A 2 6.07 -9.74 10.58
CA ASN A 2 6.99 -9.34 9.54
C ASN A 2 6.37 -8.26 8.62
N ILE A 3 7.22 -7.59 7.82
CA ILE A 3 6.80 -6.48 6.96
C ILE A 3 5.72 -6.88 5.94
N THR A 4 5.84 -8.07 5.33
CA THR A 4 4.87 -8.49 4.31
C THR A 4 3.49 -8.79 4.89
N ASP A 5 3.41 -9.25 6.13
CA ASP A 5 2.12 -9.47 6.82
C ASP A 5 1.49 -8.13 7.22
N ALA A 6 2.32 -7.15 7.63
CA ALA A 6 1.86 -5.81 7.95
C ALA A 6 1.27 -5.09 6.72
N LEU A 7 1.99 -5.12 5.60
CA LEU A 7 1.53 -4.53 4.34
C LEU A 7 0.30 -5.23 3.79
N LEU A 8 0.24 -6.57 3.87
CA LEU A 8 -0.96 -7.32 3.49
C LEU A 8 -2.19 -6.94 4.34
N GLY A 9 -1.97 -6.65 5.63
CA GLY A 9 -3.02 -6.10 6.49
C GLY A 9 -3.53 -4.73 6.02
N GLU A 10 -2.64 -3.84 5.56
CA GLU A 10 -3.03 -2.55 4.96
C GLU A 10 -3.80 -2.76 3.64
N HIS A 11 -3.38 -3.71 2.80
CA HIS A 11 -4.08 -4.05 1.56
C HIS A 11 -5.53 -4.46 1.83
N GLY A 12 -5.79 -5.21 2.91
CA GLY A 12 -7.16 -5.53 3.33
C GLY A 12 -8.03 -4.28 3.54
N VAL A 13 -7.47 -3.22 4.12
CA VAL A 13 -8.16 -1.93 4.27
C VAL A 13 -8.33 -1.24 2.92
N PHE A 14 -7.32 -1.28 2.04
CA PHE A 14 -7.42 -0.67 0.70
C PHE A 14 -8.46 -1.35 -0.18
N HIS A 15 -8.59 -2.66 -0.12
CA HIS A 15 -9.66 -3.37 -0.83
C HIS A 15 -11.04 -2.84 -0.41
N LEU A 16 -11.28 -2.64 0.90
CA LEU A 16 -12.54 -2.05 1.39
C LEU A 16 -12.73 -0.62 0.90
N LEU A 17 -11.70 0.22 0.93
CA LEU A 17 -11.78 1.61 0.46
C LEU A 17 -12.01 1.68 -1.06
N VAL A 18 -11.42 0.77 -1.82
CA VAL A 18 -11.63 0.63 -3.27
C VAL A 18 -13.09 0.26 -3.57
N GLU A 19 -13.66 -0.71 -2.85
CA GLU A 19 -15.07 -1.09 -3.00
C GLU A 19 -16.01 0.06 -2.62
N GLN A 20 -15.74 0.76 -1.51
CA GLN A 20 -16.53 1.91 -1.09
C GLN A 20 -16.51 3.05 -2.11
N LEU A 21 -15.35 3.33 -2.70
CA LEU A 21 -15.22 4.37 -3.72
C LEU A 21 -15.88 3.96 -5.05
N ASP A 22 -15.79 2.70 -5.43
CA ASP A 22 -16.46 2.16 -6.61
C ASP A 22 -17.99 2.30 -6.48
N ASP A 23 -18.54 1.94 -5.33
CA ASP A 23 -19.94 2.15 -4.99
C ASP A 23 -20.33 3.64 -5.00
N ALA A 24 -19.47 4.51 -4.47
CA ALA A 24 -19.70 5.96 -4.46
C ALA A 24 -19.72 6.55 -5.87
N LEU A 25 -18.91 6.01 -6.79
CA LEU A 25 -18.86 6.44 -8.19
C LEU A 25 -20.24 6.38 -8.87
N GLY A 26 -21.04 5.34 -8.55
CA GLY A 26 -22.41 5.20 -9.07
C GLY A 26 -23.46 6.07 -8.37
N ARG A 27 -23.18 6.51 -7.13
CA ARG A 27 -24.14 7.24 -6.28
C ARG A 27 -23.93 8.75 -6.26
N CYS A 28 -22.68 9.22 -6.30
CA CYS A 28 -22.35 10.65 -6.26
C CYS A 28 -22.93 11.38 -7.48
N LYS A 29 -23.45 12.58 -7.24
CA LYS A 29 -24.07 13.44 -8.28
C LYS A 29 -23.29 14.73 -8.49
N THR A 30 -22.36 15.03 -7.60
CA THR A 30 -21.56 16.25 -7.63
C THR A 30 -20.07 15.95 -7.52
N LEU A 31 -19.27 16.87 -8.06
CA LEU A 31 -17.81 16.82 -7.95
C LEU A 31 -17.35 16.79 -6.48
N LEU A 32 -18.02 17.55 -5.61
CA LEU A 32 -17.66 17.63 -4.20
C LEU A 32 -17.86 16.29 -3.47
N GLU A 33 -19.01 15.65 -3.71
CA GLU A 33 -19.31 14.33 -3.15
C GLU A 33 -18.28 13.28 -3.58
N LEU A 34 -17.99 13.22 -4.89
CA LEU A 34 -17.04 12.24 -5.41
C LEU A 34 -15.61 12.49 -4.91
N ARG A 35 -15.22 13.77 -4.78
CA ARG A 35 -13.92 14.13 -4.23
C ARG A 35 -13.81 13.73 -2.76
N ALA A 36 -14.82 14.01 -1.95
CA ALA A 36 -14.85 13.60 -0.54
C ALA A 36 -14.81 12.07 -0.38
N ALA A 37 -15.46 11.32 -1.28
CA ALA A 37 -15.43 9.86 -1.29
C ALA A 37 -14.04 9.31 -1.68
N ALA A 38 -13.30 9.99 -2.56
CA ALA A 38 -11.98 9.55 -3.04
C ALA A 38 -10.83 9.88 -2.05
N GLU A 39 -11.01 10.89 -1.20
CA GLU A 39 -9.96 11.41 -0.32
C GLU A 39 -9.37 10.36 0.63
N PRO A 40 -10.15 9.52 1.34
CA PRO A 40 -9.58 8.52 2.26
C PRO A 40 -8.64 7.55 1.56
N LEU A 41 -9.03 7.03 0.40
CA LEU A 41 -8.18 6.11 -0.39
C LEU A 41 -6.92 6.83 -0.90
N ALA A 42 -7.05 8.06 -1.37
CA ALA A 42 -5.92 8.84 -1.88
C ALA A 42 -4.85 9.08 -0.80
N ILE A 43 -5.26 9.50 0.40
CA ILE A 43 -4.35 9.74 1.52
C ILE A 43 -3.68 8.43 1.96
N ALA A 44 -4.46 7.36 2.07
CA ALA A 44 -3.96 6.06 2.51
C ALA A 44 -2.91 5.48 1.55
N LEU A 45 -3.18 5.49 0.24
CA LEU A 45 -2.26 4.98 -0.79
C LEU A 45 -0.97 5.78 -0.89
N LEU A 46 -1.02 7.12 -0.81
CA LEU A 46 0.18 7.95 -0.85
C LEU A 46 1.11 7.68 0.34
N GLY A 47 0.54 7.47 1.52
CA GLY A 47 1.31 7.11 2.71
C GLY A 47 1.89 5.70 2.65
N HIS A 48 1.13 4.76 2.07
CA HIS A 48 1.53 3.36 1.91
C HIS A 48 2.71 3.20 0.94
N ALA A 49 2.60 3.73 -0.27
CA ALA A 49 3.66 3.66 -1.27
C ALA A 49 5.02 4.19 -0.78
N ARG A 50 5.00 5.22 0.07
CA ARG A 50 6.22 5.73 0.70
C ARG A 50 6.82 4.71 1.68
N ILE A 51 6.00 4.08 2.50
CA ILE A 51 6.47 3.09 3.47
C ILE A 51 7.02 1.86 2.77
N GLU A 52 6.37 1.40 1.71
CA GLU A 52 6.87 0.28 0.90
C GLU A 52 8.23 0.57 0.29
N GLU A 53 8.41 1.75 -0.28
CA GLU A 53 9.71 2.13 -0.83
C GLU A 53 10.80 2.09 0.24
N GLU A 54 10.55 2.65 1.44
CA GLU A 54 11.53 2.75 2.52
C GLU A 54 11.74 1.42 3.28
N ALA A 55 10.65 0.70 3.58
CA ALA A 55 10.69 -0.46 4.46
C ALA A 55 10.70 -1.81 3.73
N LEU A 56 10.46 -1.86 2.42
CA LEU A 56 10.47 -3.12 1.67
C LEU A 56 11.32 -3.05 0.39
N PHE A 57 11.09 -2.07 -0.49
CA PHE A 57 11.71 -2.06 -1.82
C PHE A 57 13.21 -1.79 -1.75
N GLN A 58 13.65 -0.76 -1.01
CA GLN A 58 15.08 -0.47 -0.84
C GLN A 58 15.83 -1.61 -0.12
N PRO A 59 15.36 -2.19 0.99
CA PRO A 59 15.97 -3.36 1.60
C PRO A 59 16.06 -4.57 0.66
N TYR A 60 15.00 -4.85 -0.10
CA TYR A 60 15.00 -5.94 -1.08
C TYR A 60 16.03 -5.71 -2.18
N GLU A 61 16.07 -4.51 -2.76
CA GLU A 61 17.05 -4.14 -3.80
C GLU A 61 18.49 -4.24 -3.27
N ALA A 62 18.74 -3.72 -2.07
CA ALA A 62 20.05 -3.80 -1.43
C ALA A 62 20.52 -5.25 -1.19
N GLN A 63 19.60 -6.14 -0.83
CA GLN A 63 19.90 -7.54 -0.57
C GLN A 63 20.13 -8.35 -1.86
N THR A 64 19.33 -8.07 -2.90
CA THR A 64 19.34 -8.89 -4.12
C THR A 64 20.24 -8.33 -5.23
N GLY A 65 20.55 -7.04 -5.19
CA GLY A 65 21.19 -6.32 -6.29
C GLY A 65 20.32 -6.27 -7.57
N SER A 66 19.05 -6.62 -7.47
CA SER A 66 18.13 -6.76 -8.61
C SER A 66 16.92 -5.86 -8.44
N LEU A 67 16.55 -5.18 -9.53
CA LEU A 67 15.30 -4.44 -9.58
C LEU A 67 14.07 -5.38 -9.63
N GLY A 68 14.23 -6.60 -10.22
CA GLY A 68 13.17 -7.61 -10.27
C GLY A 68 11.79 -7.01 -10.55
N PRO A 69 10.80 -7.22 -9.65
CA PRO A 69 9.46 -6.65 -9.78
C PRO A 69 9.41 -5.14 -9.55
N LEU A 70 10.44 -4.53 -8.92
CA LEU A 70 10.42 -3.15 -8.43
C LEU A 70 10.24 -2.11 -9.54
N THR A 71 10.82 -2.35 -10.72
CA THR A 71 10.71 -1.40 -11.85
C THR A 71 9.24 -1.14 -12.21
N CYS A 72 8.43 -2.20 -12.27
CA CYS A 72 7.02 -2.08 -12.60
C CYS A 72 6.23 -1.44 -11.44
N LEU A 73 6.47 -1.87 -10.21
CA LEU A 73 5.78 -1.35 -9.02
C LEU A 73 6.08 0.13 -8.79
N ARG A 74 7.35 0.55 -8.88
CA ARG A 74 7.74 1.97 -8.78
C ARG A 74 7.09 2.82 -9.89
N HIS A 75 6.98 2.28 -11.10
CA HIS A 75 6.26 2.97 -12.18
C HIS A 75 4.77 3.12 -11.87
N GLU A 76 4.13 2.09 -11.34
CA GLU A 76 2.73 2.14 -10.88
C GLU A 76 2.55 3.14 -9.72
N HIS A 77 3.46 3.17 -8.74
CA HIS A 77 3.45 4.19 -7.67
C HIS A 77 3.51 5.61 -8.24
N GLN A 78 4.37 5.87 -9.24
CA GLN A 78 4.42 7.17 -9.89
C GLN A 78 3.11 7.52 -10.61
N GLN A 79 2.49 6.55 -11.30
CA GLN A 79 1.21 6.75 -11.96
C GLN A 79 0.09 7.01 -10.94
N MET A 80 0.09 6.29 -9.81
CA MET A 80 -0.88 6.51 -8.73
C MET A 80 -0.68 7.89 -8.09
N ASP A 81 0.54 8.28 -7.73
CA ASP A 81 0.82 9.60 -7.16
C ASP A 81 0.31 10.74 -8.08
N GLN A 82 0.67 10.68 -9.36
CA GLN A 82 0.21 11.66 -10.35
C GLN A 82 -1.31 11.68 -10.48
N GLY A 83 -1.93 10.50 -10.58
CA GLY A 83 -3.37 10.35 -10.74
C GLY A 83 -4.16 10.82 -9.52
N LEU A 84 -3.71 10.46 -8.33
CA LEU A 84 -4.34 10.88 -7.06
C LEU A 84 -4.23 12.39 -6.85
N ARG A 85 -3.07 12.99 -7.12
CA ARG A 85 -2.90 14.45 -7.07
C ARG A 85 -3.77 15.18 -8.12
N ALA A 86 -4.01 14.57 -9.27
CA ALA A 86 -4.89 15.14 -10.30
C ALA A 86 -6.34 15.24 -9.82
N LEU A 87 -6.85 14.30 -8.99
CA LEU A 87 -8.21 14.32 -8.44
C LEU A 87 -8.55 15.66 -7.76
N PHE A 88 -7.57 16.24 -7.06
CA PHE A 88 -7.79 17.50 -6.34
C PHE A 88 -7.80 18.76 -7.24
N ARG A 89 -7.39 18.62 -8.51
CA ARG A 89 -7.32 19.72 -9.49
C ARG A 89 -8.44 19.68 -10.52
N ILE A 90 -9.12 18.55 -10.67
CA ILE A 90 -10.22 18.38 -11.64
C ILE A 90 -11.40 19.22 -11.18
N THR A 91 -12.00 19.96 -12.11
CA THR A 91 -13.16 20.85 -11.88
C THR A 91 -14.43 20.37 -12.58
N ASP A 92 -14.31 19.39 -13.47
CA ASP A 92 -15.43 18.79 -14.19
C ASP A 92 -15.82 17.43 -13.59
N PHE A 93 -17.11 17.19 -13.41
CA PHE A 93 -17.59 15.96 -12.77
C PHE A 93 -17.35 14.71 -13.61
N ALA A 94 -17.56 14.77 -14.93
CA ALA A 94 -17.34 13.61 -15.81
C ALA A 94 -15.84 13.26 -15.90
N ALA A 95 -14.98 14.28 -15.94
CA ALA A 95 -13.54 14.09 -15.88
C ALA A 95 -13.10 13.46 -14.53
N MET A 96 -13.74 13.86 -13.42
CA MET A 96 -13.49 13.28 -12.10
C MET A 96 -13.91 11.81 -12.06
N GLN A 97 -15.08 11.46 -12.59
CA GLN A 97 -15.52 10.06 -12.68
C GLN A 97 -14.54 9.21 -13.49
N ALA A 98 -14.10 9.68 -14.65
CA ALA A 98 -13.13 8.97 -15.49
C ALA A 98 -11.78 8.78 -14.77
N GLN A 99 -11.31 9.80 -14.05
CA GLN A 99 -10.05 9.70 -13.30
C GLN A 99 -10.17 8.74 -12.11
N VAL A 100 -11.28 8.77 -11.37
CA VAL A 100 -11.55 7.83 -10.26
C VAL A 100 -11.57 6.39 -10.78
N THR A 101 -12.30 6.12 -11.87
CA THR A 101 -12.33 4.78 -12.49
C THR A 101 -10.92 4.30 -12.84
N LYS A 102 -10.13 5.16 -13.49
CA LYS A 102 -8.74 4.84 -13.83
C LYS A 102 -7.89 4.53 -12.59
N MET A 103 -8.07 5.27 -11.50
CA MET A 103 -7.33 5.04 -10.26
C MET A 103 -7.75 3.74 -9.58
N LEU A 104 -9.04 3.42 -9.53
CA LEU A 104 -9.54 2.15 -9.01
C LEU A 104 -8.94 0.95 -9.75
N ASP A 105 -8.93 0.98 -11.07
CA ASP A 105 -8.35 -0.08 -11.89
C ASP A 105 -6.84 -0.22 -11.69
N LEU A 106 -6.13 0.90 -11.60
CA LEU A 106 -4.69 0.88 -11.36
C LEU A 106 -4.38 0.32 -9.96
N THR A 107 -5.10 0.76 -8.94
CA THR A 107 -4.93 0.30 -7.56
C THR A 107 -5.18 -1.20 -7.44
N ARG A 108 -6.27 -1.72 -7.99
CA ARG A 108 -6.58 -3.16 -7.97
C ARG A 108 -5.46 -4.00 -8.58
N ARG A 109 -4.95 -3.59 -9.76
CA ARG A 109 -3.85 -4.33 -10.42
C ARG A 109 -2.54 -4.25 -9.65
N HIS A 110 -2.26 -3.11 -9.06
CA HIS A 110 -1.07 -2.87 -8.26
C HIS A 110 -1.05 -3.77 -7.02
N LEU A 111 -2.08 -3.70 -6.18
CA LEU A 111 -2.20 -4.53 -4.98
C LEU A 111 -2.10 -6.03 -5.33
N ALA A 112 -2.82 -6.49 -6.35
CA ALA A 112 -2.77 -7.88 -6.78
C ALA A 112 -1.35 -8.32 -7.22
N ARG A 113 -0.58 -7.43 -7.86
CA ARG A 113 0.80 -7.72 -8.27
C ARG A 113 1.74 -7.80 -7.08
N GLU A 114 1.61 -6.93 -6.11
CA GLU A 114 2.42 -6.98 -4.89
C GLU A 114 2.15 -8.24 -4.09
N GLU A 115 0.90 -8.56 -3.86
CA GLU A 115 0.48 -9.77 -3.15
C GLU A 115 0.98 -11.05 -3.83
N ALA A 116 0.86 -11.12 -5.15
CA ALA A 116 1.24 -12.31 -5.91
C ALA A 116 2.75 -12.44 -6.13
N VAL A 117 3.48 -11.32 -6.27
CA VAL A 117 4.87 -11.33 -6.74
C VAL A 117 5.83 -10.74 -5.71
N MET A 118 5.62 -9.48 -5.27
CA MET A 118 6.60 -8.77 -4.46
C MET A 118 6.74 -9.37 -3.06
N PHE A 119 5.65 -9.69 -2.39
CA PHE A 119 5.70 -10.26 -1.05
C PHE A 119 6.30 -11.67 -1.06
N ALA A 120 6.03 -12.46 -2.09
CA ALA A 120 6.68 -13.77 -2.26
C ALA A 120 8.18 -13.63 -2.51
N ALA A 121 8.58 -12.71 -3.38
CA ALA A 121 9.99 -12.43 -3.66
C ALA A 121 10.75 -11.95 -2.43
N ALA A 122 10.15 -11.05 -1.64
CA ALA A 122 10.74 -10.55 -0.40
C ALA A 122 10.95 -11.67 0.63
N ARG A 123 9.96 -12.55 0.83
CA ARG A 123 10.08 -13.70 1.74
C ARG A 123 11.13 -14.72 1.31
N GLN A 124 11.43 -14.81 0.02
CA GLN A 124 12.48 -15.69 -0.50
C GLN A 124 13.87 -15.07 -0.37
N ALA A 125 14.00 -13.76 -0.53
CA ALA A 125 15.27 -13.05 -0.62
C ALA A 125 15.78 -12.57 0.75
N LEU A 126 14.88 -12.21 1.66
CA LEU A 126 15.21 -11.65 2.97
C LEU A 126 15.08 -12.72 4.07
N ALA A 127 16.05 -12.76 4.99
CA ALA A 127 15.97 -13.64 6.15
C ALA A 127 14.79 -13.28 7.06
N ALA A 128 14.24 -14.27 7.78
CA ALA A 128 13.09 -14.06 8.67
C ALA A 128 13.32 -12.91 9.68
N GLY A 129 14.50 -12.85 10.29
CA GLY A 129 14.84 -11.76 11.21
C GLY A 129 14.91 -10.38 10.55
N GLN A 130 15.31 -10.29 9.28
CA GLN A 130 15.25 -9.04 8.51
C GLN A 130 13.79 -8.61 8.26
N LEU A 131 12.93 -9.54 7.84
CA LEU A 131 11.50 -9.26 7.63
C LEU A 131 10.82 -8.79 8.93
N GLU A 132 11.19 -9.34 10.08
CA GLU A 132 10.69 -8.90 11.39
C GLU A 132 11.18 -7.50 11.76
N GLN A 133 12.46 -7.18 11.54
CA GLN A 133 13.01 -5.85 11.77
C GLN A 133 12.32 -4.78 10.89
N LEU A 134 12.08 -5.09 9.63
CA LEU A 134 11.33 -4.22 8.71
C LEU A 134 9.87 -4.05 9.18
N GLY A 135 9.25 -5.08 9.74
CA GLY A 135 7.93 -5.01 10.37
C GLY A 135 7.90 -4.07 11.60
N ILE A 136 8.97 -4.04 12.39
CA ILE A 136 9.13 -3.08 13.49
C ILE A 136 9.24 -1.65 12.95
N GLN A 137 10.01 -1.43 11.88
CA GLN A 137 10.11 -0.12 11.22
C GLN A 137 8.75 0.35 10.68
N TRP A 138 8.00 -0.53 10.03
CA TRP A 138 6.63 -0.23 9.60
C TRP A 138 5.75 0.23 10.77
N ALA A 139 5.79 -0.48 11.91
CA ALA A 139 5.03 -0.10 13.10
C ALA A 139 5.41 1.30 13.62
N GLN A 140 6.70 1.65 13.56
CA GLN A 140 7.19 2.99 13.90
C GLN A 140 6.65 4.06 12.93
N PHE A 141 6.68 3.81 11.61
CA PHE A 141 6.10 4.71 10.60
C PHE A 141 4.60 4.94 10.83
N ARG A 142 3.89 3.92 11.27
CA ARG A 142 2.44 3.96 11.53
C ARG A 142 2.08 4.37 12.96
N SER A 143 3.06 4.58 13.83
CA SER A 143 2.86 4.84 15.27
C SER A 143 2.01 3.74 15.94
N VAL A 144 2.22 2.49 15.53
CA VAL A 144 1.55 1.31 16.09
C VAL A 144 2.42 0.72 17.21
N ALA A 145 1.84 0.57 18.40
CA ALA A 145 2.50 -0.14 19.49
C ALA A 145 2.48 -1.66 19.22
N LEU A 146 3.67 -2.26 19.12
CA LEU A 146 3.78 -3.72 19.06
C LEU A 146 3.77 -4.28 20.49
N PRO A 147 3.14 -5.45 20.73
CA PRO A 147 3.24 -6.13 22.01
C PRO A 147 4.71 -6.46 22.29
N GLU A 148 5.14 -6.24 23.53
CA GLU A 148 6.48 -6.68 23.97
C GLU A 148 6.65 -8.17 23.71
N ALA A 149 7.80 -8.57 23.17
CA ALA A 149 8.09 -9.98 22.97
C ALA A 149 8.00 -10.68 24.32
N SER A 150 6.99 -11.52 24.51
CA SER A 150 6.86 -12.33 25.74
C SER A 150 8.14 -13.15 25.89
N THR A 151 8.95 -12.81 26.88
CA THR A 151 10.08 -13.65 27.32
C THR A 151 9.44 -14.92 27.89
N VAL A 152 9.27 -15.92 27.04
CA VAL A 152 8.92 -17.26 27.51
C VAL A 152 10.09 -17.72 28.34
N SER A 153 9.97 -17.59 29.67
CA SER A 153 10.91 -18.18 30.61
C SER A 153 10.95 -19.69 30.33
N LYS A 154 12.12 -20.13 29.89
CA LYS A 154 12.39 -21.56 29.75
C LYS A 154 12.19 -22.18 31.12
N PRO A 155 11.34 -23.21 31.33
CA PRO A 155 11.23 -23.85 32.61
C PRO A 155 12.60 -24.43 32.97
N ALA A 156 13.07 -24.11 34.19
CA ALA A 156 14.26 -24.70 34.75
C ALA A 156 14.09 -26.23 34.82
N ALA A 157 15.10 -26.94 34.30
CA ALA A 157 15.17 -28.41 34.34
C ALA A 157 15.51 -28.90 35.72
#